data_61419009f6b5bdde05036b8653341bfe
#
_entry.id   61419009f6b5bdde05036b8653341bfe
#
_cell.length_a   1.000
_cell.length_b   1.000
_cell.length_c   1.000
_cell.angle_alpha   90.00
_cell.angle_beta   90.00
_cell.angle_gamma   90.00
#
_symmetry.space_group_name_H-M   'P 1'
#
loop_
_entity.id
_entity.type
_entity.pdbx_description
1 polymer ?
#
loop_
_entity_poly.entity_id
_entity_poly.type
_entity_poly.pdbx_seq_one_letter_code
_entity_poly.pdbx_strand_id
1 'polypeptide(L)'
;LAEAAQLLKAKLERARIAVGLTNDPATDAPIVLHSGSGLTPENRLSAEDLVALLRDEYQQSQHFPLFYAGLVVPGEAPSRIIRHGNADWRERVALKTGTLSEPNTVFGTAGYLRKKDGGWMAFAVIVNGADRKGIPMSVSLHAIRSDIEGLLAGH
;
A
#
# COMPACT_ATOMS: atom_id res chain seq x y z
N LEU A 1 -12.94 3.45 17.82
CA LEU A 1 -12.11 3.94 16.71
C LEU A 1 -10.70 4.31 17.19
N ALA A 2 -10.55 5.04 18.28
CA ALA A 2 -9.25 5.43 18.83
C ALA A 2 -8.39 4.22 19.25
N GLU A 3 -8.97 3.23 19.89
CA GLU A 3 -8.28 2.00 20.29
C GLU A 3 -7.75 1.23 19.07
N ALA A 4 -8.54 1.08 18.02
CA ALA A 4 -8.11 0.44 16.78
C ALA A 4 -6.95 1.20 16.11
N ALA A 5 -6.98 2.52 16.12
CA ALA A 5 -5.89 3.36 15.61
C ALA A 5 -4.61 3.18 16.42
N GLN A 6 -4.72 3.09 17.76
CA GLN A 6 -3.57 2.85 18.64
C GLN A 6 -2.94 1.47 18.42
N LEU A 7 -3.76 0.41 18.27
CA LEU A 7 -3.28 -0.93 17.98
C LEU A 7 -2.56 -1.00 16.63
N LEU A 8 -3.13 -0.37 15.60
CA LEU A 8 -2.51 -0.29 14.28
C LEU A 8 -1.21 0.50 14.30
N LYS A 9 -1.16 1.63 15.02
CA LYS A 9 0.06 2.42 15.20
C LYS A 9 1.17 1.58 15.86
N ALA A 10 0.86 0.91 16.96
CA ALA A 10 1.82 0.05 17.65
C ALA A 10 2.33 -1.10 16.76
N LYS A 11 1.48 -1.64 15.87
CA LYS A 11 1.87 -2.64 14.90
C LYS A 11 2.83 -2.08 13.85
N LEU A 12 2.54 -0.90 13.30
CA LEU A 12 3.40 -0.19 12.35
C LEU A 12 4.77 0.14 12.95
N GLU A 13 4.81 0.65 14.18
CA GLU A 13 6.06 0.96 14.88
C GLU A 13 6.93 -0.28 15.10
N ARG A 14 6.33 -1.41 15.44
CA ARG A 14 7.07 -2.70 15.53
C ARG A 14 7.57 -3.17 14.17
N ALA A 15 6.75 -3.07 13.12
CA ALA A 15 7.13 -3.44 11.77
C ALA A 15 8.31 -2.60 11.25
N ARG A 16 8.35 -1.29 11.52
CA ARG A 16 9.48 -0.41 11.21
C ARG A 16 10.78 -0.94 11.82
N ILE A 17 10.77 -1.23 13.11
CA ILE A 17 11.95 -1.76 13.82
C ILE A 17 12.40 -3.07 13.20
N ALA A 18 11.49 -3.97 12.86
CA ALA A 18 11.80 -5.27 12.28
C ALA A 18 12.50 -5.19 10.91
N VAL A 19 12.33 -4.08 10.17
CA VAL A 19 13.00 -3.86 8.87
C VAL A 19 14.18 -2.88 8.97
N GLY A 20 14.57 -2.49 10.18
CA GLY A 20 15.74 -1.61 10.43
C GLY A 20 15.42 -0.11 10.30
N LEU A 21 14.16 0.27 10.17
CA LEU A 21 13.73 1.66 10.31
C LEU A 21 13.70 2.04 11.78
N THR A 22 13.85 3.33 12.07
CA THR A 22 13.76 3.83 13.45
C THR A 22 12.40 4.47 13.70
N ASN A 23 12.11 4.77 14.96
CA ASN A 23 11.00 5.63 15.35
C ASN A 23 11.52 6.96 15.91
N ASP A 24 12.73 7.35 15.52
CA ASP A 24 13.35 8.59 15.96
C ASP A 24 12.74 9.78 15.19
N PRO A 25 12.05 10.71 15.90
CA PRO A 25 11.45 11.88 15.25
C PRO A 25 12.46 12.82 14.57
N ALA A 26 13.75 12.69 14.87
CA ALA A 26 14.81 13.48 14.25
C ALA A 26 15.17 12.97 12.84
N THR A 27 14.97 11.70 12.57
CA THR A 27 15.32 11.03 11.30
C THR A 27 14.13 10.58 10.49
N ASP A 28 13.01 10.27 11.16
CA ASP A 28 11.84 9.67 10.53
C ASP A 28 10.57 10.50 10.78
N ALA A 29 9.73 10.62 9.77
CA ALA A 29 8.42 11.23 9.94
C ALA A 29 7.57 10.40 10.92
N PRO A 30 6.92 11.04 11.92
CA PRO A 30 6.12 10.33 12.89
C PRO A 30 4.88 9.71 12.27
N ILE A 31 4.55 8.49 12.67
CA ILE A 31 3.26 7.86 12.34
C ILE A 31 2.17 8.55 13.17
N VAL A 32 1.20 9.13 12.49
CA VAL A 32 0.00 9.71 13.10
C VAL A 32 -1.23 8.99 12.57
N LEU A 33 -1.97 8.34 13.45
CA LEU A 33 -3.21 7.64 13.11
C LEU A 33 -4.34 8.06 14.06
N HIS A 34 -5.33 8.74 13.53
CA HIS A 34 -6.58 9.10 14.21
C HIS A 34 -7.68 8.08 13.94
N SER A 35 -7.57 7.35 12.82
CA SER A 35 -8.54 6.35 12.41
C SER A 35 -7.87 5.24 11.61
N GLY A 36 -8.30 4.00 11.82
CA GLY A 36 -7.89 2.85 10.99
C GLY A 36 -8.64 2.75 9.65
N SER A 37 -9.70 3.55 9.44
CA SER A 37 -10.50 3.52 8.21
C SER A 37 -9.85 4.24 7.02
N GLY A 38 -8.84 5.09 7.27
CA GLY A 38 -8.22 5.91 6.24
C GLY A 38 -9.06 7.09 5.74
N LEU A 39 -10.23 7.34 6.35
CA LEU A 39 -11.15 8.42 5.93
C LEU A 39 -10.88 9.77 6.60
N THR A 40 -9.76 9.90 7.29
CA THR A 40 -9.35 11.18 7.88
C THR A 40 -8.09 11.72 7.20
N PRO A 41 -8.07 13.02 6.84
CA PRO A 41 -6.90 13.66 6.23
C PRO A 41 -5.75 13.88 7.22
N GLU A 42 -5.99 13.65 8.50
CA GLU A 42 -5.02 13.85 9.58
C GLU A 42 -4.10 12.64 9.79
N ASN A 43 -4.43 11.49 9.19
CA ASN A 43 -3.53 10.34 9.20
C ASN A 43 -2.25 10.67 8.41
N ARG A 44 -1.11 10.32 8.99
CA ARG A 44 0.22 10.51 8.38
C ARG A 44 1.02 9.24 8.52
N LEU A 45 1.44 8.71 7.41
CA LEU A 45 2.36 7.58 7.30
C LEU A 45 3.06 7.63 5.94
N SER A 46 4.23 7.03 5.86
CA SER A 46 5.01 6.95 4.63
C SER A 46 4.70 5.69 3.83
N ALA A 47 5.14 5.63 2.58
CA ALA A 47 5.12 4.40 1.79
C ALA A 47 6.02 3.32 2.41
N GLU A 48 7.13 3.72 3.04
CA GLU A 48 8.03 2.81 3.76
C GLU A 48 7.35 2.14 4.94
N ASP A 49 6.50 2.86 5.68
CA ASP A 49 5.69 2.29 6.77
C ASP A 49 4.77 1.18 6.28
N LEU A 50 4.14 1.38 5.11
CA LEU A 50 3.29 0.38 4.49
C LEU A 50 4.09 -0.83 4.02
N VAL A 51 5.26 -0.63 3.44
CA VAL A 51 6.15 -1.73 3.03
C VAL A 51 6.65 -2.49 4.25
N ALA A 52 7.00 -1.82 5.35
CA ALA A 52 7.39 -2.46 6.59
C ALA A 52 6.27 -3.36 7.13
N LEU A 53 5.04 -2.83 7.17
CA LEU A 53 3.85 -3.60 7.58
C LEU A 53 3.62 -4.83 6.68
N LEU A 54 3.70 -4.67 5.37
CA LEU A 54 3.52 -5.78 4.42
C LEU A 54 4.58 -6.86 4.60
N ARG A 55 5.84 -6.48 4.88
CA ARG A 55 6.91 -7.43 5.17
C ARG A 55 6.69 -8.16 6.49
N ASP A 56 6.23 -7.47 7.53
CA ASP A 56 5.86 -8.10 8.80
C ASP A 56 4.72 -9.09 8.62
N GLU A 57 3.65 -8.71 7.91
CA GLU A 57 2.53 -9.63 7.60
C GLU A 57 2.97 -10.87 6.81
N TYR A 58 3.86 -10.72 5.84
CA TYR A 58 4.37 -11.84 5.07
C TYR A 58 5.10 -12.89 5.93
N GLN A 59 5.76 -12.46 7.00
CA GLN A 59 6.45 -13.36 7.94
C GLN A 59 5.49 -14.06 8.91
N GLN A 60 4.25 -13.61 9.03
CA GLN A 60 3.22 -14.16 9.92
C GLN A 60 2.48 -15.33 9.23
N SER A 61 3.11 -16.49 9.14
CA SER A 61 2.59 -17.63 8.36
C SER A 61 1.16 -18.04 8.69
N GLN A 62 0.67 -17.81 9.90
CA GLN A 62 -0.70 -18.11 10.32
C GLN A 62 -1.71 -17.05 9.84
N HIS A 63 -1.30 -15.78 9.74
CA HIS A 63 -2.17 -14.67 9.39
C HIS A 63 -2.08 -14.28 7.93
N PHE A 64 -0.92 -14.47 7.32
CA PHE A 64 -0.66 -14.03 5.95
C PHE A 64 -1.67 -14.55 4.91
N PRO A 65 -2.12 -15.82 4.92
CA PRO A 65 -3.10 -16.29 3.96
C PRO A 65 -4.42 -15.51 4.02
N LEU A 66 -4.90 -15.21 5.24
CA LEU A 66 -6.12 -14.43 5.44
C LEU A 66 -5.92 -12.95 5.07
N PHE A 67 -4.79 -12.38 5.42
CA PHE A 67 -4.44 -11.01 5.04
C PHE A 67 -4.35 -10.87 3.51
N TYR A 68 -3.65 -11.80 2.86
CA TYR A 68 -3.50 -11.81 1.39
C TYR A 68 -4.84 -11.99 0.67
N ALA A 69 -5.73 -12.82 1.18
CA ALA A 69 -7.07 -13.02 0.64
C ALA A 69 -7.94 -11.75 0.68
N GLY A 70 -7.60 -10.77 1.51
CA GLY A 70 -8.23 -9.45 1.55
C GLY A 70 -7.75 -8.47 0.47
N LEU A 71 -6.70 -8.83 -0.28
CA LEU A 71 -6.18 -8.02 -1.38
C LEU A 71 -6.88 -8.37 -2.69
N VAL A 72 -6.88 -7.43 -3.62
CA VAL A 72 -7.46 -7.60 -4.95
C VAL A 72 -6.38 -8.04 -5.92
N VAL A 73 -6.59 -9.17 -6.61
CA VAL A 73 -5.83 -9.56 -7.79
C VAL A 73 -6.44 -8.85 -8.99
N PRO A 74 -5.68 -8.01 -9.73
CA PRO A 74 -6.24 -7.19 -10.80
C PRO A 74 -7.03 -7.95 -11.87
N GLY A 75 -6.62 -9.16 -12.22
CA GLY A 75 -7.36 -10.01 -13.18
C GLY A 75 -8.79 -10.33 -12.74
N GLU A 76 -9.04 -10.39 -11.44
CA GLU A 76 -10.33 -10.69 -10.81
C GLU A 76 -11.08 -9.42 -10.35
N ALA A 77 -10.46 -8.24 -10.50
CA ALA A 77 -11.04 -6.99 -10.02
C ALA A 77 -12.35 -6.65 -10.75
N PRO A 78 -13.42 -6.24 -10.03
CA PRO A 78 -14.65 -5.77 -10.67
C PRO A 78 -14.43 -4.45 -11.43
N SER A 79 -13.52 -3.61 -10.94
CA SER A 79 -13.17 -2.33 -11.58
C SER A 79 -12.35 -2.55 -12.85
N ARG A 80 -12.85 -2.03 -13.98
CA ARG A 80 -12.12 -2.08 -15.27
C ARG A 80 -10.79 -1.33 -15.22
N ILE A 81 -10.69 -0.25 -14.43
CA ILE A 81 -9.47 0.55 -14.29
C ILE A 81 -8.36 -0.29 -13.63
N ILE A 82 -8.71 -1.06 -12.59
CA ILE A 82 -7.76 -1.95 -11.89
C ILE A 82 -7.42 -3.15 -12.78
N ARG A 83 -8.40 -3.75 -13.45
CA ARG A 83 -8.24 -4.95 -14.27
C ARG A 83 -7.44 -4.70 -15.56
N HIS A 84 -7.42 -3.48 -16.07
CA HIS A 84 -6.66 -3.15 -17.28
C HIS A 84 -5.16 -3.28 -17.03
N GLY A 85 -4.46 -4.00 -17.91
CA GLY A 85 -3.01 -4.24 -17.82
C GLY A 85 -2.62 -5.53 -18.55
N ASN A 86 -1.32 -5.82 -18.58
CA ASN A 86 -0.78 -7.04 -19.18
C ASN A 86 -1.03 -8.27 -18.28
N ALA A 87 -0.57 -9.46 -18.69
CA ALA A 87 -0.75 -10.70 -17.94
C ALA A 87 -0.06 -10.64 -16.56
N ASP A 88 1.16 -10.12 -16.51
CA ASP A 88 1.91 -9.99 -15.25
C ASP A 88 1.18 -9.12 -14.21
N TRP A 89 0.66 -7.97 -14.64
CA TRP A 89 -0.18 -7.14 -13.79
C TRP A 89 -1.42 -7.87 -13.28
N ARG A 90 -2.12 -8.57 -14.17
CA ARG A 90 -3.40 -9.22 -13.84
C ARG A 90 -3.27 -10.42 -12.93
N GLU A 91 -2.14 -11.14 -12.99
CA GLU A 91 -2.01 -12.46 -12.35
C GLU A 91 -0.96 -12.50 -11.24
N ARG A 92 0.01 -11.56 -11.25
CA ARG A 92 1.16 -11.57 -10.33
C ARG A 92 1.14 -10.45 -9.31
N VAL A 93 0.12 -9.59 -9.34
CA VAL A 93 -0.07 -8.48 -8.40
C VAL A 93 -1.25 -8.77 -7.51
N ALA A 94 -1.13 -8.46 -6.22
CA ALA A 94 -2.23 -8.41 -5.28
C ALA A 94 -2.15 -7.09 -4.51
N LEU A 95 -3.20 -6.28 -4.53
CA LEU A 95 -3.15 -4.92 -4.02
C LEU A 95 -4.42 -4.48 -3.30
N LYS A 96 -4.27 -3.44 -2.48
CA LYS A 96 -5.37 -2.62 -1.95
C LYS A 96 -5.18 -1.19 -2.40
N THR A 97 -6.24 -0.57 -2.89
CA THR A 97 -6.27 0.86 -3.23
C THR A 97 -7.05 1.64 -2.18
N GLY A 98 -6.73 2.91 -2.04
CA GLY A 98 -7.46 3.87 -1.25
C GLY A 98 -7.48 5.23 -1.94
N THR A 99 -8.58 5.96 -1.78
CA THR A 99 -8.71 7.33 -2.27
C THR A 99 -9.39 8.18 -1.20
N LEU A 100 -8.81 9.33 -0.90
CA LEU A 100 -9.41 10.41 -0.14
C LEU A 100 -9.56 11.60 -1.07
N SER A 101 -10.74 12.20 -1.14
CA SER A 101 -11.01 13.30 -2.08
C SER A 101 -10.90 14.68 -1.46
N GLU A 102 -11.13 14.78 -0.14
CA GLU A 102 -11.19 16.05 0.59
C GLU A 102 -10.26 16.04 1.82
N PRO A 103 -9.62 17.15 2.19
CA PRO A 103 -9.57 18.45 1.50
C PRO A 103 -8.65 18.46 0.27
N ASN A 104 -7.75 17.49 0.16
CA ASN A 104 -6.86 17.26 -0.99
C ASN A 104 -6.99 15.81 -1.41
N THR A 105 -6.89 15.56 -2.71
CA THR A 105 -6.91 14.18 -3.21
C THR A 105 -5.64 13.44 -2.75
N VAL A 106 -5.82 12.30 -2.10
CA VAL A 106 -4.76 11.35 -1.81
C VAL A 106 -5.15 10.02 -2.45
N PHE A 107 -4.28 9.48 -3.28
CA PHE A 107 -4.40 8.13 -3.80
C PHE A 107 -3.30 7.26 -3.23
N GLY A 108 -3.65 6.09 -2.70
CA GLY A 108 -2.72 5.11 -2.18
C GLY A 108 -2.94 3.74 -2.78
N THR A 109 -1.88 3.00 -3.01
CA THR A 109 -1.92 1.58 -3.32
C THR A 109 -0.75 0.87 -2.68
N ALA A 110 -0.99 -0.31 -2.12
CA ALA A 110 0.02 -1.13 -1.51
C ALA A 110 -0.33 -2.61 -1.66
N GLY A 111 0.67 -3.48 -1.68
CA GLY A 111 0.44 -4.91 -1.85
C GLY A 111 1.70 -5.70 -2.17
N TYR A 112 1.52 -6.79 -2.89
CA TYR A 112 2.59 -7.72 -3.22
C TYR A 112 2.69 -7.96 -4.72
N LEU A 113 3.92 -8.22 -5.15
CA LEU A 113 4.27 -8.68 -6.48
C LEU A 113 4.90 -10.07 -6.38
N ARG A 114 4.43 -11.02 -7.17
CA ARG A 114 5.01 -12.37 -7.25
C ARG A 114 5.98 -12.44 -8.42
N LYS A 115 7.24 -12.73 -8.13
CA LYS A 115 8.28 -12.92 -9.16
C LYS A 115 8.14 -14.25 -9.88
N LYS A 116 8.76 -14.39 -11.05
CA LYS A 116 8.77 -15.63 -11.83
C LYS A 116 9.49 -16.78 -11.12
N ASP A 117 10.51 -16.45 -10.32
CA ASP A 117 11.25 -17.40 -9.49
C ASP A 117 10.50 -17.89 -8.24
N GLY A 118 9.26 -17.42 -8.03
CA GLY A 118 8.44 -17.73 -6.87
C GLY A 118 8.67 -16.79 -5.67
N GLY A 119 9.62 -15.87 -5.75
CA GLY A 119 9.85 -14.87 -4.71
C GLY A 119 8.76 -13.78 -4.68
N TRP A 120 8.73 -13.03 -3.61
CA TRP A 120 7.75 -11.96 -3.37
C TRP A 120 8.44 -10.62 -3.15
N MET A 121 7.79 -9.56 -3.59
CA MET A 121 8.16 -8.18 -3.29
C MET A 121 6.94 -7.47 -2.70
N ALA A 122 7.15 -6.66 -1.66
CA ALA A 122 6.14 -5.73 -1.16
C ALA A 122 6.32 -4.38 -1.84
N PHE A 123 5.22 -3.69 -2.13
CA PHE A 123 5.25 -2.33 -2.67
C PHE A 123 4.22 -1.45 -2.02
N ALA A 124 4.48 -0.15 -1.99
CA ALA A 124 3.52 0.87 -1.62
C ALA A 124 3.79 2.16 -2.39
N VAL A 125 2.72 2.83 -2.80
CA VAL A 125 2.77 4.14 -3.45
C VAL A 125 1.71 5.03 -2.84
N ILE A 126 2.08 6.26 -2.48
CA ILE A 126 1.17 7.30 -2.01
C ILE A 126 1.35 8.52 -2.90
N VAL A 127 0.26 8.98 -3.49
CA VAL A 127 0.23 10.18 -4.34
C VAL A 127 -0.64 11.23 -3.66
N ASN A 128 -0.03 12.35 -3.29
CA ASN A 128 -0.73 13.48 -2.69
C ASN A 128 -1.01 14.53 -3.75
N GLY A 129 -2.26 14.92 -3.91
CA GLY A 129 -2.64 16.08 -4.71
C GLY A 129 -2.23 17.38 -4.03
N ALA A 130 -1.86 18.39 -4.82
CA ALA A 130 -1.51 19.72 -4.33
C ALA A 130 -2.66 20.72 -4.63
N ASP A 131 -2.82 21.71 -3.75
CA ASP A 131 -3.62 22.91 -3.96
C ASP A 131 -5.06 22.66 -4.45
N ARG A 132 -5.78 21.73 -3.84
CA ARG A 132 -7.16 21.36 -4.19
C ARG A 132 -7.34 20.85 -5.63
N LYS A 133 -6.26 20.56 -6.33
CA LYS A 133 -6.28 19.90 -7.63
C LYS A 133 -6.22 18.40 -7.40
N GLY A 134 -7.33 17.72 -7.68
CA GLY A 134 -7.39 16.28 -7.63
C GLY A 134 -6.52 15.64 -8.72
N ILE A 135 -5.81 14.58 -8.38
CA ILE A 135 -5.22 13.68 -9.38
C ILE A 135 -6.19 12.52 -9.53
N PRO A 136 -6.76 12.29 -10.73
CA PRO A 136 -7.65 11.16 -10.93
C PRO A 136 -6.97 9.84 -10.61
N MET A 137 -7.67 8.95 -9.90
CA MET A 137 -7.18 7.60 -9.60
C MET A 137 -6.70 6.87 -10.86
N SER A 138 -7.39 7.05 -11.99
CA SER A 138 -7.03 6.42 -13.26
C SER A 138 -5.65 6.84 -13.78
N VAL A 139 -5.27 8.11 -13.58
CA VAL A 139 -3.95 8.63 -13.99
C VAL A 139 -2.86 8.06 -13.08
N SER A 140 -3.05 8.14 -11.77
CA SER A 140 -2.10 7.59 -10.79
C SER A 140 -1.91 6.10 -10.97
N LEU A 141 -3.01 5.35 -11.11
CA LEU A 141 -2.95 3.90 -11.26
C LEU A 141 -2.34 3.49 -12.61
N HIS A 142 -2.52 4.28 -13.67
CA HIS A 142 -1.87 4.01 -14.95
C HIS A 142 -0.34 4.10 -14.85
N ALA A 143 0.18 5.16 -14.22
CA ALA A 143 1.61 5.32 -14.01
C ALA A 143 2.19 4.19 -13.15
N ILE A 144 1.58 3.93 -11.99
CA ILE A 144 2.01 2.87 -11.06
C ILE A 144 1.99 1.50 -11.75
N ARG A 145 0.96 1.19 -12.54
CA ARG A 145 0.88 -0.06 -13.28
C ARG A 145 2.01 -0.18 -14.29
N SER A 146 2.30 0.87 -15.05
CA SER A 146 3.41 0.88 -16.01
C SER A 146 4.75 0.57 -15.35
N ASP A 147 5.00 1.16 -14.18
CA ASP A 147 6.22 0.92 -13.41
C ASP A 147 6.28 -0.53 -12.88
N ILE A 148 5.17 -1.04 -12.37
CA ILE A 148 5.08 -2.43 -11.88
C ILE A 148 5.24 -3.44 -13.02
N GLU A 149 4.62 -3.21 -14.17
CA GLU A 149 4.77 -4.06 -15.35
C GLU A 149 6.23 -4.08 -15.84
N GLY A 150 6.90 -2.92 -15.85
CA GLY A 150 8.33 -2.82 -16.16
C GLY A 150 9.20 -3.56 -15.15
N LEU A 151 8.90 -3.44 -13.86
CA LEU A 151 9.61 -4.16 -12.80
C LEU A 151 9.43 -5.68 -12.92
N LEU A 152 8.21 -6.16 -13.15
CA LEU A 152 7.89 -7.58 -13.28
C LEU A 152 8.47 -8.23 -14.56
N ALA A 153 8.67 -7.46 -15.61
CA ALA A 153 9.32 -7.94 -16.84
C ALA A 153 10.78 -8.35 -16.59
N GLY A 154 11.47 -7.67 -15.66
CA GLY A 154 12.86 -7.96 -15.27
C GLY A 154 13.01 -9.04 -14.18
N HIS A 155 11.91 -9.48 -13.58
CA HIS A 155 11.85 -10.45 -12.49
C HIS A 155 10.78 -11.50 -12.75
#